data_740176ebe19f65e07b35ed02db261ee1
#
_entry.id   740176ebe19f65e07b35ed02db261ee1
#
_cell.length_a   1.000
_cell.length_b   1.000
_cell.length_c   1.000
_cell.angle_alpha   90.00
_cell.angle_beta   90.00
_cell.angle_gamma   90.00
#
_symmetry.space_group_name_H-M   'P 1'
#
loop_
_entity.id
_entity.type
_entity.pdbx_description
1 polymer ?
#
loop_
_entity_poly.entity_id
_entity_poly.type
_entity_poly.pdbx_seq_one_letter_code
_entity_poly.pdbx_strand_id
1 'polypeptide(L)' 'MEDMMKTLKVNGMRCGHCKAAVEEAAAKISGVDNPQVSLEDKELRFEETGPVDMQALKTAISNIGFDPE' A
#
# COMPACT_ATOMS: atom_id res chain seq x y z
N MET A 1 15.93 -15.65 -8.83
CA MET A 1 15.19 -14.46 -9.26
C MET A 1 14.78 -13.63 -8.07
N GLU A 2 15.09 -12.37 -8.10
CA GLU A 2 14.73 -11.48 -7.00
C GLU A 2 13.25 -11.21 -6.97
N ASP A 3 12.70 -11.23 -5.78
CA ASP A 3 11.31 -10.88 -5.57
C ASP A 3 11.26 -9.39 -5.24
N MET A 4 10.69 -8.62 -6.15
CA MET A 4 10.58 -7.17 -6.01
C MET A 4 9.36 -6.75 -5.20
N MET A 5 8.61 -7.72 -4.70
CA MET A 5 7.40 -7.43 -3.93
C MET A 5 7.75 -6.91 -2.54
N LYS A 6 7.04 -5.87 -2.15
CA LYS A 6 7.12 -5.30 -0.81
C LYS A 6 5.75 -5.36 -0.15
N THR A 7 5.74 -5.44 1.15
CA THR A 7 4.50 -5.43 1.90
C THR A 7 4.54 -4.36 2.97
N LEU A 8 3.38 -3.79 3.26
CA LEU A 8 3.23 -2.78 4.29
C LEU A 8 1.95 -3.09 5.07
N LYS A 9 2.07 -3.27 6.35
CA LYS A 9 0.90 -3.48 7.19
C LYS A 9 0.07 -2.21 7.26
N VAL A 10 -1.24 -2.36 7.08
CA VAL A 10 -2.16 -1.23 7.15
C VAL A 10 -3.35 -1.64 8.01
N ASN A 11 -3.55 -0.92 9.11
CA ASN A 11 -4.66 -1.18 10.01
C ASN A 11 -5.86 -0.34 9.65
N GLY A 12 -7.05 -0.83 9.96
CA GLY A 12 -8.28 -0.09 9.73
C GLY A 12 -9.03 -0.44 8.47
N MET A 13 -8.47 -1.27 7.62
CA MET A 13 -9.17 -1.71 6.41
C MET A 13 -10.19 -2.77 6.77
N ARG A 14 -11.45 -2.53 6.39
CA ARG A 14 -12.55 -3.43 6.77
C ARG A 14 -13.43 -3.89 5.61
N CYS A 15 -13.31 -3.26 4.46
CA CYS A 15 -14.20 -3.55 3.34
C CYS A 15 -13.51 -3.27 2.02
N GLY A 16 -14.23 -3.58 0.93
CA GLY A 16 -13.69 -3.38 -0.41
C GLY A 16 -13.39 -1.93 -0.74
N HIS A 17 -14.15 -1.00 -0.18
CA HIS A 17 -13.88 0.42 -0.37
C HIS A 17 -12.56 0.82 0.25
N CYS A 18 -12.26 0.28 1.41
CA CYS A 18 -10.98 0.54 2.07
C CYS A 18 -9.83 0.00 1.24
N LYS A 19 -10.00 -1.22 0.73
CA LYS A 19 -9.01 -1.84 -0.13
C LYS A 19 -8.73 -0.96 -1.36
N ALA A 20 -9.78 -0.55 -2.04
CA ALA A 20 -9.64 0.26 -3.24
C ALA A 20 -8.98 1.60 -2.95
N ALA A 21 -9.34 2.22 -1.84
CA ALA A 21 -8.77 3.51 -1.45
C ALA A 21 -7.26 3.40 -1.20
N VAL A 22 -6.84 2.34 -0.50
CA VAL A 22 -5.43 2.13 -0.22
C VAL A 22 -4.67 1.83 -1.51
N GLU A 23 -5.23 0.99 -2.37
CA GLU A 23 -4.58 0.67 -3.64
C GLU A 23 -4.42 1.92 -4.50
N GLU A 24 -5.43 2.76 -4.53
CA GLU A 24 -5.38 3.99 -5.31
C GLU A 24 -4.34 4.96 -4.76
N ALA A 25 -4.30 5.12 -3.44
CA ALA A 25 -3.31 5.99 -2.81
C ALA A 25 -1.90 5.49 -3.07
N ALA A 26 -1.70 4.18 -2.98
CA ALA A 26 -0.39 3.59 -3.22
C ALA A 26 0.05 3.74 -4.67
N ALA A 27 -0.90 3.63 -5.60
CA ALA A 27 -0.57 3.74 -7.02
C ALA A 27 -0.03 5.12 -7.41
N LYS A 28 -0.28 6.12 -6.60
CA LYS A 28 0.21 7.47 -6.85
C LYS A 28 1.66 7.68 -6.43
N ILE A 29 2.22 6.72 -5.73
CA ILE A 29 3.59 6.83 -5.23
C ILE A 29 4.56 6.31 -6.29
N SER A 30 5.59 7.10 -6.59
CA SER A 30 6.61 6.69 -7.54
C SER A 30 7.30 5.42 -7.08
N GLY A 31 7.49 4.50 -8.01
CA GLY A 31 8.16 3.24 -7.72
C GLY A 31 7.22 2.14 -7.26
N VAL A 32 5.98 2.48 -6.95
CA VAL A 32 4.96 1.49 -6.58
C VAL A 32 4.24 1.04 -7.84
N ASP A 33 4.26 -0.26 -8.11
CA ASP A 33 3.59 -0.82 -9.26
C ASP A 33 2.66 -1.93 -8.80
N ASN A 34 1.52 -2.04 -9.47
CA ASN A 34 0.56 -3.11 -9.23
C ASN A 34 0.20 -3.29 -7.75
N PRO A 35 -0.23 -2.22 -7.08
CA PRO A 35 -0.56 -2.32 -5.65
C PRO A 35 -1.79 -3.19 -5.44
N GLN A 36 -1.69 -4.08 -4.48
CA GLN A 36 -2.78 -4.98 -4.12
C GLN A 36 -2.90 -5.06 -2.61
N VAL A 37 -4.12 -5.01 -2.12
CA VAL A 37 -4.40 -5.08 -0.69
C VAL A 37 -4.98 -6.44 -0.36
N SER A 38 -4.48 -7.03 0.70
CA SER A 38 -5.07 -8.23 1.30
C SER A 38 -5.82 -7.83 2.55
N LEU A 39 -7.14 -7.88 2.52
CA LEU A 39 -7.95 -7.56 3.69
C LEU A 39 -7.76 -8.61 4.78
N GLU A 40 -7.54 -9.86 4.36
CA GLU A 40 -7.34 -10.96 5.28
C GLU A 40 -6.06 -10.79 6.08
N ASP A 41 -4.99 -10.39 5.40
CA ASP A 41 -3.69 -10.18 6.04
C ASP A 41 -3.49 -8.75 6.52
N LYS A 42 -4.40 -7.86 6.18
CA LYS A 42 -4.36 -6.45 6.56
C LYS A 42 -3.07 -5.79 6.09
N GLU A 43 -2.70 -6.06 4.86
CA GLU A 43 -1.46 -5.50 4.32
C GLU A 43 -1.61 -5.09 2.87
N LEU A 44 -0.76 -4.16 2.48
CA LEU A 44 -0.64 -3.71 1.09
C LEU A 44 0.58 -4.39 0.50
N ARG A 45 0.41 -5.00 -0.67
CA ARG A 45 1.51 -5.60 -1.43
C ARG A 45 1.67 -4.83 -2.73
N PHE A 46 2.91 -4.59 -3.09
CA PHE A 46 3.19 -3.88 -4.34
C PHE A 46 4.54 -4.31 -4.87
N GLU A 47 4.75 -4.07 -6.16
CA GLU A 47 6.05 -4.29 -6.78
C GLU A 47 6.85 -3.01 -6.71
N GLU A 48 8.10 -3.10 -6.26
CA GLU A 48 8.99 -1.97 -6.21
C GLU A 48 9.77 -1.90 -7.52
N THR A 49 9.39 -0.95 -8.38
CA THR A 49 10.01 -0.82 -9.70
C THR A 49 11.07 0.26 -9.74
N GLY A 50 11.27 0.95 -8.62
CA GLY A 50 12.27 2.00 -8.48
C GLY A 50 12.32 2.42 -7.02
N PRO A 51 13.07 3.48 -6.69
CA PRO A 51 13.11 3.95 -5.31
C PRO A 51 11.72 4.34 -4.83
N VAL A 52 11.30 3.75 -3.73
CA VAL A 52 10.00 4.05 -3.10
C VAL A 52 10.24 4.80 -1.82
N ASP A 53 9.62 5.96 -1.69
CA ASP A 53 9.67 6.71 -0.44
C ASP A 53 8.59 6.14 0.48
N MET A 54 8.99 5.28 1.40
CA MET A 54 8.06 4.65 2.33
C MET A 54 7.35 5.69 3.20
N GLN A 55 8.02 6.78 3.50
CA GLN A 55 7.39 7.85 4.27
C GLN A 55 6.22 8.47 3.50
N ALA A 56 6.43 8.75 2.21
CA ALA A 56 5.37 9.28 1.37
C ALA A 56 4.22 8.30 1.24
N LEU A 57 4.53 7.02 1.08
CA LEU A 57 3.52 5.98 0.98
C LEU A 57 2.69 5.91 2.26
N LYS A 58 3.34 5.90 3.41
CA LYS A 58 2.64 5.88 4.69
C LYS A 58 1.79 7.12 4.88
N THR A 59 2.32 8.29 4.50
CA THR A 59 1.58 9.54 4.59
C THR A 59 0.32 9.50 3.73
N ALA A 60 0.43 8.99 2.50
CA ALA A 60 -0.72 8.89 1.61
C ALA A 60 -1.80 7.99 2.21
N ILE A 61 -1.40 6.86 2.80
CA ILE A 61 -2.35 5.94 3.43
C ILE A 61 -2.97 6.57 4.67
N SER A 62 -2.17 7.25 5.47
CA SER A 62 -2.65 7.93 6.68
C SER A 62 -3.67 9.01 6.32
N ASN A 63 -3.45 9.74 5.22
CA ASN A 63 -4.33 10.83 4.80
C ASN A 63 -5.72 10.35 4.44
N ILE A 64 -5.88 9.11 4.06
CA ILE A 64 -7.21 8.56 3.73
C ILE A 64 -7.86 7.86 4.91
N GLY A 65 -7.23 7.94 6.10
CA GLY A 65 -7.85 7.51 7.33
C GLY A 65 -7.44 6.13 7.84
N PHE A 66 -6.38 5.56 7.27
CA PHE A 66 -5.90 4.26 7.72
C PHE A 66 -4.60 4.40 8.49
N ASP A 67 -4.18 3.32 9.12
CA ASP A 67 -3.03 3.35 10.02
C ASP A 67 -1.93 2.43 9.47
N PRO A 68 -1.01 2.95 8.66
CA PRO A 68 0.10 2.15 8.16
C PRO A 68 1.16 1.96 9.24
N GLU A 69 1.74 0.76 9.26
CA GLU A 69 2.79 0.45 10.23
C GLU A 69 4.19 0.58 9.66
#